data_f0e8c8e59acf9b7fbd7af8df0886e38f
#
_entry.id   f0e8c8e59acf9b7fbd7af8df0886e38f
#
_cell.length_a   1.000
_cell.length_b   1.000
_cell.length_c   1.000
_cell.angle_alpha   90.00
_cell.angle_beta   90.00
_cell.angle_gamma   90.00
#
_symmetry.space_group_name_H-M   'P 1'
#
loop_
_entity.id
_entity.type
_entity.pdbx_description
1 polymer ?
#
loop_
_entity_poly.entity_id
_entity_poly.type
_entity_poly.pdbx_seq_one_letter_code
_entity_poly.pdbx_strand_id
1 'polypeptide(L)'
;MKKTLSLLCAACIAVGMQAQTYMVNDFESGLNGANAAWGGTAELIDNPCSSSDNSSTKVLKVVSTEFANVAIPLNLPEGKTLADYTGVRLQLAVLEGSENITWVGNELGLVDNDTQEKTFQVAQNSWGDATYNTWMSLDFNFDETILATYLDGNHASTSLLIKVGRQAFNYAIDNIRLIEKEQVADPNTIFTFETMDLGTTPRCGMPWSGSCEVAENPYTTGINTSSKAL
;
A
#
# COMPACT_ATOMS: atom_id res chain seq x y z
N MET A 1 -57.36 -18.52 10.93
CA MET A 1 -55.96 -18.80 10.47
C MET A 1 -55.31 -17.51 10.11
N LYS A 2 -54.44 -16.98 10.95
CA LYS A 2 -53.67 -15.74 10.67
C LYS A 2 -52.35 -16.13 10.04
N LYS A 3 -52.13 -15.72 8.78
CA LYS A 3 -50.84 -15.90 8.07
C LYS A 3 -49.89 -14.80 8.53
N THR A 4 -48.91 -15.14 9.37
CA THR A 4 -47.77 -14.26 9.69
C THR A 4 -46.81 -14.24 8.54
N LEU A 5 -46.70 -13.10 7.87
CA LEU A 5 -45.74 -12.84 6.83
C LEU A 5 -44.40 -12.46 7.51
N SER A 6 -43.45 -13.38 7.53
CA SER A 6 -42.07 -13.10 7.99
C SER A 6 -41.34 -12.29 6.94
N LEU A 7 -41.15 -11.01 7.21
CA LEU A 7 -40.30 -10.13 6.42
C LEU A 7 -38.84 -10.43 6.79
N LEU A 8 -38.15 -11.23 5.98
CA LEU A 8 -36.72 -11.49 6.12
C LEU A 8 -35.97 -10.28 5.54
N CYS A 9 -35.58 -9.36 6.43
CA CYS A 9 -34.66 -8.27 6.05
C CYS A 9 -33.31 -8.88 5.69
N ALA A 10 -32.99 -8.93 4.40
CA ALA A 10 -31.63 -9.19 3.93
C ALA A 10 -30.79 -7.95 4.28
N ALA A 11 -30.07 -8.01 5.40
CA ALA A 11 -29.00 -7.05 5.68
C ALA A 11 -27.89 -7.31 4.66
N CYS A 12 -27.82 -6.48 3.62
CA CYS A 12 -26.63 -6.35 2.81
C CYS A 12 -25.52 -5.79 3.73
N ILE A 13 -24.68 -6.67 4.24
CA ILE A 13 -23.41 -6.25 4.83
C ILE A 13 -22.57 -5.81 3.63
N ALA A 14 -22.54 -4.51 3.40
CA ALA A 14 -21.49 -3.90 2.59
C ALA A 14 -20.19 -4.10 3.39
N VAL A 15 -19.49 -5.19 3.13
CA VAL A 15 -18.08 -5.33 3.51
C VAL A 15 -17.38 -4.24 2.68
N GLY A 16 -17.05 -3.14 3.32
CA GLY A 16 -16.21 -2.12 2.71
C GLY A 16 -14.91 -2.84 2.29
N MET A 17 -14.72 -3.01 0.99
CA MET A 17 -13.47 -3.50 0.44
C MET A 17 -12.43 -2.44 0.77
N GLN A 18 -11.67 -2.64 1.83
CA GLN A 18 -10.47 -1.85 2.06
C GLN A 18 -9.49 -2.20 0.94
N ALA A 19 -8.93 -1.18 0.30
CA ALA A 19 -7.90 -1.39 -0.71
C ALA A 19 -6.81 -2.31 -0.14
N GLN A 20 -6.51 -3.38 -0.87
CA GLN A 20 -5.47 -4.32 -0.48
C GLN A 20 -4.14 -3.58 -0.44
N THR A 21 -3.30 -3.87 0.53
CA THR A 21 -1.99 -3.22 0.67
C THR A 21 -0.89 -4.25 0.72
N TYR A 22 0.25 -3.91 0.11
CA TYR A 22 1.48 -4.69 0.18
C TYR A 22 2.47 -4.03 1.14
N MET A 23 2.95 -4.75 2.17
CA MET A 23 3.93 -4.25 3.13
C MET A 23 5.30 -4.15 2.48
N VAL A 24 5.84 -2.94 2.43
CA VAL A 24 7.21 -2.66 1.96
C VAL A 24 8.20 -2.81 3.10
N ASN A 25 7.95 -2.14 4.23
CA ASN A 25 8.81 -2.22 5.41
C ASN A 25 8.03 -1.83 6.68
N ASP A 26 8.15 -2.65 7.72
CA ASP A 26 7.63 -2.40 9.08
C ASP A 26 8.75 -2.22 10.11
N PHE A 27 9.99 -2.29 9.67
CA PHE A 27 11.22 -2.15 10.46
C PHE A 27 11.39 -3.12 11.64
N GLU A 28 10.46 -4.04 11.87
CA GLU A 28 10.57 -5.02 12.98
C GLU A 28 11.75 -5.98 12.79
N SER A 29 12.09 -6.30 11.54
CA SER A 29 13.20 -7.19 11.20
C SER A 29 14.52 -6.47 10.89
N GLY A 30 14.54 -5.13 10.92
CA GLY A 30 15.73 -4.33 10.65
C GLY A 30 15.51 -3.23 9.63
N LEU A 31 16.59 -2.58 9.20
CA LEU A 31 16.54 -1.49 8.20
C LEU A 31 16.13 -1.99 6.80
N ASN A 32 16.43 -3.24 6.46
CA ASN A 32 16.11 -3.85 5.16
C ASN A 32 16.61 -2.99 3.97
N GLY A 33 17.78 -2.39 4.11
CA GLY A 33 18.39 -1.51 3.11
C GLY A 33 17.93 -0.05 3.17
N ALA A 34 17.01 0.32 4.05
CA ALA A 34 16.63 1.71 4.27
C ALA A 34 17.83 2.54 4.73
N ASN A 35 18.01 3.71 4.13
CA ASN A 35 19.13 4.59 4.45
C ASN A 35 18.78 6.06 4.20
N ALA A 36 19.50 6.97 4.85
CA ALA A 36 19.41 8.40 4.56
C ALA A 36 20.11 8.71 3.24
N ALA A 37 19.45 9.48 2.39
CA ALA A 37 19.97 9.98 1.14
C ALA A 37 20.18 11.50 1.23
N TRP A 38 21.31 11.99 0.74
CA TRP A 38 21.70 13.42 0.67
C TRP A 38 21.78 14.17 2.00
N GLY A 39 22.38 13.56 2.99
CA GLY A 39 22.56 14.13 4.31
C GLY A 39 21.52 13.66 5.31
N GLY A 40 21.70 14.06 6.57
CA GLY A 40 20.91 13.52 7.66
C GLY A 40 21.35 12.13 8.09
N THR A 41 20.57 11.52 8.95
CA THR A 41 20.80 10.15 9.45
C THR A 41 19.49 9.37 9.47
N ALA A 42 19.58 8.06 9.29
CA ALA A 42 18.49 7.13 9.46
C ALA A 42 18.95 5.98 10.36
N GLU A 43 18.25 5.72 11.45
CA GLU A 43 18.59 4.72 12.43
C GLU A 43 17.35 3.96 12.91
N LEU A 44 17.51 2.67 13.19
CA LEU A 44 16.49 1.86 13.83
C LEU A 44 16.46 2.16 15.32
N ILE A 45 15.30 2.54 15.83
CA ILE A 45 15.12 2.81 17.26
C ILE A 45 13.91 2.04 17.82
N ASP A 46 13.83 1.96 19.15
CA ASP A 46 12.58 1.57 19.80
C ASP A 46 11.51 2.63 19.53
N ASN A 47 10.27 2.19 19.36
CA ASN A 47 9.16 3.11 19.07
C ASN A 47 8.98 4.12 20.22
N PRO A 48 9.27 5.41 20.00
CA PRO A 48 9.27 6.42 21.06
C PRO A 48 7.87 6.83 21.50
N CYS A 49 6.84 6.49 20.71
CA CYS A 49 5.46 6.90 20.94
C CYS A 49 4.48 5.76 20.61
N SER A 50 4.76 4.56 21.13
CA SER A 50 3.86 3.40 20.95
C SER A 50 2.44 3.71 21.41
N SER A 51 1.46 3.39 20.58
CA SER A 51 0.04 3.68 20.83
C SER A 51 -0.85 2.62 20.16
N SER A 52 -2.17 2.74 20.29
CA SER A 52 -3.10 1.91 19.53
C SER A 52 -2.98 2.09 18.01
N ASP A 53 -2.54 3.26 17.56
CA ASP A 53 -2.39 3.58 16.14
C ASP A 53 -1.12 2.98 15.55
N ASN A 54 -0.06 2.88 16.36
CA ASN A 54 1.17 2.18 16.01
C ASN A 54 1.73 1.46 17.25
N SER A 55 1.61 0.13 17.25
CA SER A 55 2.08 -0.75 18.32
C SER A 55 3.41 -1.45 17.97
N SER A 56 4.07 -1.06 16.89
CA SER A 56 5.38 -1.59 16.49
C SER A 56 6.40 -1.43 17.61
N THR A 57 7.34 -2.35 17.71
CA THR A 57 8.43 -2.28 18.69
C THR A 57 9.61 -1.47 18.16
N LYS A 58 9.85 -1.54 16.85
CA LYS A 58 10.93 -0.82 16.16
C LYS A 58 10.36 0.10 15.09
N VAL A 59 11.03 1.22 14.87
CA VAL A 59 10.67 2.18 13.83
C VAL A 59 11.94 2.82 13.26
N LEU A 60 11.86 3.39 12.07
CA LEU A 60 12.95 4.16 11.48
C LEU A 60 12.87 5.61 11.95
N LYS A 61 13.85 6.06 12.73
CA LYS A 61 14.04 7.49 13.03
C LYS A 61 14.91 8.11 11.94
N VAL A 62 14.50 9.26 11.49
CA VAL A 62 15.23 10.08 10.51
C VAL A 62 15.48 11.46 11.10
N VAL A 63 16.74 11.89 11.04
CA VAL A 63 17.12 13.27 11.27
C VAL A 63 17.48 13.86 9.92
N SER A 64 16.58 14.66 9.36
CA SER A 64 16.75 15.19 8.01
C SER A 64 17.39 16.56 8.02
N THR A 65 18.07 16.89 6.93
CA THR A 65 18.41 18.26 6.53
C THR A 65 17.39 18.74 5.49
N GLU A 66 17.50 19.99 5.04
CA GLU A 66 16.59 20.58 4.07
C GLU A 66 16.39 19.71 2.80
N PHE A 67 17.44 19.00 2.39
CA PHE A 67 17.44 18.20 1.15
C PHE A 67 17.46 16.70 1.41
N ALA A 68 17.50 16.27 2.66
CA ALA A 68 17.62 14.85 2.98
C ALA A 68 16.31 14.09 2.68
N ASN A 69 16.47 12.97 2.02
CA ASN A 69 15.43 11.98 1.84
C ASN A 69 15.89 10.69 2.52
N VAL A 70 14.95 9.84 2.84
CA VAL A 70 15.23 8.45 3.16
C VAL A 70 14.89 7.60 1.95
N ALA A 71 15.79 6.70 1.59
CA ALA A 71 15.59 5.73 0.52
C ALA A 71 15.15 4.39 1.12
N ILE A 72 14.05 3.85 0.62
CA ILE A 72 13.47 2.58 1.05
C ILE A 72 13.41 1.64 -0.16
N PRO A 73 14.20 0.56 -0.20
CA PRO A 73 14.16 -0.39 -1.31
C PRO A 73 12.78 -1.01 -1.49
N LEU A 74 12.33 -1.11 -2.73
CA LEU A 74 11.11 -1.77 -3.13
C LEU A 74 11.41 -3.19 -3.60
N ASN A 75 10.92 -4.18 -2.87
CA ASN A 75 10.96 -5.57 -3.27
C ASN A 75 9.53 -6.00 -3.59
N LEU A 76 9.11 -5.78 -4.84
CA LEU A 76 7.76 -6.10 -5.27
C LEU A 76 7.57 -7.63 -5.38
N PRO A 77 6.34 -8.13 -5.18
CA PRO A 77 6.01 -9.53 -5.45
C PRO A 77 6.30 -9.90 -6.90
N GLU A 78 6.57 -11.18 -7.13
CA GLU A 78 6.79 -11.69 -8.48
C GLU A 78 5.62 -11.32 -9.43
N GLY A 79 5.94 -10.83 -10.60
CA GLY A 79 4.97 -10.41 -11.61
C GLY A 79 4.28 -9.07 -11.34
N LYS A 80 4.60 -8.38 -10.24
CA LYS A 80 4.06 -7.05 -9.93
C LYS A 80 5.05 -5.95 -10.30
N THR A 81 4.50 -4.82 -10.71
CA THR A 81 5.22 -3.57 -11.00
C THR A 81 4.58 -2.42 -10.22
N LEU A 82 5.20 -1.26 -10.18
CA LEU A 82 4.58 -0.07 -9.57
C LEU A 82 3.27 0.35 -10.27
N ALA A 83 3.04 -0.07 -11.52
CA ALA A 83 1.80 0.17 -12.24
C ALA A 83 0.57 -0.53 -11.61
N ASP A 84 0.80 -1.55 -10.77
CA ASP A 84 -0.28 -2.28 -10.06
C ASP A 84 -0.76 -1.56 -8.80
N TYR A 85 -0.16 -0.42 -8.45
CA TYR A 85 -0.44 0.31 -7.22
C TYR A 85 -0.92 1.73 -7.51
N THR A 86 -1.76 2.25 -6.63
CA THR A 86 -2.28 3.63 -6.70
C THR A 86 -1.47 4.60 -5.88
N GLY A 87 -0.65 4.13 -4.95
CA GLY A 87 0.09 4.99 -4.06
C GLY A 87 0.78 4.26 -2.91
N VAL A 88 1.21 5.05 -1.95
CA VAL A 88 1.89 4.60 -0.73
C VAL A 88 1.12 5.08 0.49
N ARG A 89 0.94 4.21 1.46
CA ARG A 89 0.53 4.55 2.82
C ARG A 89 1.70 4.34 3.75
N LEU A 90 1.93 5.29 4.65
CA LEU A 90 2.91 5.14 5.72
C LEU A 90 2.42 5.78 7.01
N GLN A 91 3.01 5.38 8.11
CA GLN A 91 2.84 6.07 9.40
C GLN A 91 4.03 6.97 9.65
N LEU A 92 3.76 8.15 10.16
CA LEU A 92 4.75 9.16 10.46
C LEU A 92 4.45 9.81 11.81
N ALA A 93 5.50 9.99 12.63
CA ALA A 93 5.45 10.78 13.85
C ALA A 93 6.54 11.85 13.81
N VAL A 94 6.16 13.10 14.05
CA VAL A 94 7.13 14.20 14.21
C VAL A 94 7.72 14.12 15.61
N LEU A 95 9.05 14.15 15.70
CA LEU A 95 9.76 14.07 16.98
C LEU A 95 10.23 15.44 17.43
N GLU A 96 10.46 15.57 18.74
CA GLU A 96 11.02 16.79 19.33
C GLU A 96 12.35 17.18 18.68
N GLY A 97 12.62 18.47 18.61
CA GLY A 97 13.77 19.03 17.92
C GLY A 97 13.53 19.31 16.44
N SER A 98 12.32 19.05 15.93
CA SER A 98 11.89 19.52 14.60
C SER A 98 11.55 20.99 14.64
N GLU A 99 11.93 21.72 13.58
CA GLU A 99 11.47 23.09 13.37
C GLU A 99 10.04 23.08 12.80
N ASN A 100 9.29 24.09 13.00
CA ASN A 100 7.98 24.39 12.44
C ASN A 100 7.10 23.18 12.01
N ILE A 101 6.23 22.73 12.90
CA ILE A 101 5.31 21.63 12.66
C ILE A 101 3.88 22.07 12.28
N THR A 102 3.65 23.35 12.07
CA THR A 102 2.32 23.88 11.73
C THR A 102 1.94 23.64 10.28
N TRP A 103 2.91 23.42 9.40
CA TRP A 103 2.70 22.99 8.02
C TRP A 103 3.87 22.11 7.58
N VAL A 104 3.56 20.88 7.20
CA VAL A 104 4.57 19.91 6.77
C VAL A 104 4.19 19.40 5.40
N GLY A 105 4.96 19.78 4.39
CA GLY A 105 4.88 19.24 3.04
C GLY A 105 5.75 18.01 2.90
N ASN A 106 5.21 16.95 2.36
CA ASN A 106 5.89 15.69 2.17
C ASN A 106 5.90 15.32 0.69
N GLU A 107 7.00 14.77 0.24
CA GLU A 107 7.19 14.36 -1.14
C GLU A 107 7.65 12.91 -1.19
N LEU A 108 7.10 12.15 -2.12
CA LEU A 108 7.65 10.88 -2.56
C LEU A 108 8.31 11.03 -3.92
N GLY A 109 9.46 10.41 -4.05
CA GLY A 109 10.13 10.21 -5.33
C GLY A 109 10.45 8.74 -5.53
N LEU A 110 11.04 8.44 -6.67
CA LEU A 110 11.61 7.14 -7.01
C LEU A 110 13.07 7.30 -7.40
N VAL A 111 13.88 6.32 -7.10
CA VAL A 111 15.26 6.24 -7.57
C VAL A 111 15.51 4.86 -8.15
N ASP A 112 16.09 4.82 -9.32
CA ASP A 112 16.72 3.62 -9.87
C ASP A 112 18.01 3.35 -9.09
N ASN A 113 18.11 2.20 -8.44
CA ASN A 113 19.25 1.89 -7.60
C ASN A 113 20.54 1.61 -8.40
N ASP A 114 20.39 1.22 -9.67
CA ASP A 114 21.52 0.87 -10.53
C ASP A 114 22.09 2.11 -11.22
N THR A 115 21.23 2.95 -11.79
CA THR A 115 21.65 4.16 -12.53
C THR A 115 21.72 5.40 -11.65
N GLN A 116 21.10 5.38 -10.47
CA GLN A 116 20.91 6.52 -9.57
C GLN A 116 20.07 7.66 -10.20
N GLU A 117 19.33 7.36 -11.26
CA GLU A 117 18.35 8.27 -11.83
C GLU A 117 17.17 8.46 -10.86
N LYS A 118 16.71 9.70 -10.73
CA LYS A 118 15.70 10.10 -9.75
C LYS A 118 14.54 10.78 -10.42
N THR A 119 13.34 10.36 -10.02
CA THR A 119 12.09 11.04 -10.38
C THR A 119 11.47 11.58 -9.12
N PHE A 120 11.37 12.90 -9.01
CA PHE A 120 10.81 13.58 -7.85
C PHE A 120 9.32 13.80 -8.00
N GLN A 121 8.65 14.06 -6.86
CA GLN A 121 7.24 14.46 -6.79
C GLN A 121 6.28 13.45 -7.44
N VAL A 122 6.64 12.16 -7.41
CA VAL A 122 5.75 11.09 -7.87
C VAL A 122 4.45 11.06 -7.08
N ALA A 123 4.51 11.50 -5.81
CA ALA A 123 3.34 11.78 -5.00
C ALA A 123 3.66 12.87 -3.97
N GLN A 124 2.64 13.60 -3.55
CA GLN A 124 2.76 14.67 -2.55
C GLN A 124 1.63 14.59 -1.55
N ASN A 125 1.94 14.97 -0.31
CA ASN A 125 0.96 15.15 0.76
C ASN A 125 1.40 16.31 1.65
N SER A 126 0.47 16.95 2.34
CA SER A 126 0.76 17.97 3.34
C SER A 126 -0.26 17.91 4.47
N TRP A 127 0.19 18.25 5.67
CA TRP A 127 -0.72 18.47 6.79
C TRP A 127 -0.26 19.67 7.61
N GLY A 128 -1.20 20.29 8.34
CA GLY A 128 -0.91 21.31 9.34
C GLY A 128 -1.11 20.78 10.74
N ASP A 129 -0.65 21.56 11.72
CA ASP A 129 -0.88 21.32 13.15
C ASP A 129 -0.47 19.92 13.65
N ALA A 130 0.68 19.43 13.18
CA ALA A 130 1.25 18.19 13.69
C ALA A 130 1.51 18.30 15.21
N THR A 131 1.33 17.19 15.91
CA THR A 131 1.66 17.09 17.33
C THR A 131 2.91 16.23 17.50
N TYR A 132 3.84 16.66 18.32
CA TYR A 132 5.02 15.83 18.61
C TYR A 132 4.65 14.48 19.21
N ASN A 133 5.41 13.48 18.81
CA ASN A 133 5.29 12.10 19.32
C ASN A 133 3.87 11.51 19.14
N THR A 134 3.21 11.87 18.06
CA THR A 134 1.89 11.34 17.69
C THR A 134 1.95 10.75 16.30
N TRP A 135 1.52 9.50 16.17
CA TRP A 135 1.47 8.80 14.88
C TRP A 135 0.32 9.29 14.02
N MET A 136 0.61 9.52 12.77
CA MET A 136 -0.37 9.87 11.74
C MET A 136 -0.21 8.92 10.56
N SER A 137 -1.32 8.45 10.01
CA SER A 137 -1.33 7.71 8.74
C SER A 137 -1.42 8.68 7.57
N LEU A 138 -0.53 8.57 6.63
CA LEU A 138 -0.44 9.42 5.45
C LEU A 138 -0.60 8.56 4.19
N ASP A 139 -1.52 8.96 3.33
CA ASP A 139 -1.73 8.39 2.02
C ASP A 139 -1.14 9.31 0.96
N PHE A 140 -0.33 8.75 0.08
CA PHE A 140 0.30 9.40 -1.05
C PHE A 140 -0.22 8.73 -2.32
N ASN A 141 -1.07 9.40 -3.06
CA ASN A 141 -1.53 8.91 -4.36
C ASN A 141 -0.49 9.26 -5.43
N PHE A 142 -0.12 8.29 -6.24
CA PHE A 142 0.81 8.52 -7.33
C PHE A 142 0.22 9.47 -8.37
N ASP A 143 1.04 10.41 -8.84
CA ASP A 143 0.77 11.13 -10.08
C ASP A 143 0.99 10.16 -11.25
N GLU A 144 -0.09 9.79 -11.92
CA GLU A 144 -0.06 8.78 -12.98
C GLU A 144 0.84 9.20 -14.16
N THR A 145 0.93 10.50 -14.44
CA THR A 145 1.77 11.01 -15.54
C THR A 145 3.26 10.89 -15.22
N ILE A 146 3.63 11.28 -14.00
CA ILE A 146 5.02 11.22 -13.53
C ILE A 146 5.43 9.74 -13.36
N LEU A 147 4.54 8.93 -12.79
CA LEU A 147 4.80 7.49 -12.64
C LEU A 147 4.96 6.80 -13.99
N ALA A 148 4.10 7.10 -14.98
CA ALA A 148 4.20 6.54 -16.32
C ALA A 148 5.55 6.87 -16.97
N THR A 149 6.00 8.12 -16.83
CA THR A 149 7.33 8.55 -17.34
C THR A 149 8.46 7.74 -16.69
N TYR A 150 8.38 7.45 -15.40
CA TYR A 150 9.36 6.59 -14.73
C TYR A 150 9.29 5.15 -15.25
N LEU A 151 8.08 4.61 -15.41
CA LEU A 151 7.87 3.22 -15.84
C LEU A 151 8.27 2.96 -17.30
N ASP A 152 8.33 3.99 -18.15
CA ASP A 152 8.85 3.90 -19.53
C ASP A 152 10.36 3.59 -19.55
N GLY A 153 11.07 3.84 -18.44
CA GLY A 153 12.45 3.44 -18.23
C GLY A 153 12.58 1.94 -17.89
N ASN A 154 13.77 1.41 -18.10
CA ASN A 154 14.09 0.03 -17.69
C ASN A 154 14.78 0.06 -16.32
N HIS A 155 14.00 0.00 -15.27
CA HIS A 155 14.47 0.06 -13.88
C HIS A 155 14.44 -1.34 -13.25
N ALA A 156 15.62 -1.97 -13.14
CA ALA A 156 15.72 -3.31 -12.56
C ALA A 156 15.52 -3.32 -11.04
N SER A 157 15.83 -2.21 -10.38
CA SER A 157 15.74 -2.08 -8.92
C SER A 157 15.37 -0.65 -8.54
N THR A 158 14.34 -0.49 -7.74
CA THR A 158 13.77 0.81 -7.37
C THR A 158 13.72 0.98 -5.86
N SER A 159 14.00 2.20 -5.39
CA SER A 159 13.70 2.62 -4.01
C SER A 159 12.71 3.78 -4.00
N LEU A 160 11.85 3.82 -2.98
CA LEU A 160 11.10 5.01 -2.63
C LEU A 160 12.04 6.03 -2.01
N LEU A 161 11.91 7.29 -2.42
CA LEU A 161 12.53 8.44 -1.76
C LEU A 161 11.46 9.17 -0.96
N ILE A 162 11.59 9.21 0.35
CA ILE A 162 10.63 9.88 1.23
C ILE A 162 11.30 11.13 1.79
N LYS A 163 10.71 12.29 1.54
CA LYS A 163 11.12 13.58 2.06
C LYS A 163 10.01 14.15 2.94
N VAL A 164 10.35 14.51 4.16
CA VAL A 164 9.45 15.11 5.14
C VAL A 164 9.89 16.53 5.43
N GLY A 165 8.99 17.48 5.23
CA GLY A 165 9.26 18.89 5.45
C GLY A 165 10.24 19.50 4.44
N ARG A 166 10.51 20.79 4.61
CA ARG A 166 11.45 21.57 3.79
C ARG A 166 12.60 22.17 4.60
N GLN A 167 12.68 21.81 5.86
CA GLN A 167 13.70 22.28 6.82
C GLN A 167 14.27 21.08 7.55
N ALA A 168 15.20 21.31 8.49
CA ALA A 168 15.67 20.26 9.37
C ALA A 168 14.51 19.66 10.16
N PHE A 169 14.36 18.35 10.10
CA PHE A 169 13.22 17.65 10.66
C PHE A 169 13.67 16.36 11.35
N ASN A 170 13.15 16.13 12.56
CA ASN A 170 13.28 14.86 13.26
C ASN A 170 11.93 14.13 13.20
N TYR A 171 11.90 12.95 12.63
CA TYR A 171 10.68 12.19 12.52
C TYR A 171 10.96 10.69 12.61
N ALA A 172 9.92 9.94 12.91
CA ALA A 172 9.91 8.50 12.79
C ALA A 172 8.94 8.10 11.68
N ILE A 173 9.28 7.09 10.91
CA ILE A 173 8.38 6.46 9.93
C ILE A 173 8.27 4.96 10.19
N ASP A 174 7.14 4.41 9.80
CA ASP A 174 6.82 3.01 9.99
C ASP A 174 5.71 2.53 9.05
N ASN A 175 5.50 1.21 9.01
CA ASN A 175 4.38 0.60 8.31
C ASN A 175 4.19 1.09 6.87
N ILE A 176 5.30 1.16 6.12
CA ILE A 176 5.30 1.60 4.72
C ILE A 176 4.64 0.52 3.86
N ARG A 177 3.58 0.89 3.16
CA ARG A 177 2.77 -0.02 2.34
C ARG A 177 2.49 0.59 0.98
N LEU A 178 2.50 -0.23 -0.06
CA LEU A 178 1.92 0.11 -1.35
C LEU A 178 0.41 -0.18 -1.31
N ILE A 179 -0.39 0.72 -1.87
CA ILE A 179 -1.85 0.59 -1.99
C ILE A 179 -2.12 -0.03 -3.35
N GLU A 180 -2.63 -1.25 -3.40
CA GLU A 180 -2.94 -1.92 -4.66
C GLU A 180 -4.08 -1.21 -5.40
N LYS A 181 -3.99 -1.19 -6.72
CA LYS A 181 -5.14 -0.79 -7.55
C LYS A 181 -6.27 -1.78 -7.30
N GLU A 182 -7.46 -1.25 -7.10
CA GLU A 182 -8.64 -2.08 -7.08
C GLU A 182 -8.74 -2.82 -8.42
N GLN A 183 -8.73 -4.13 -8.39
CA GLN A 183 -9.01 -4.90 -9.59
C GLN A 183 -10.46 -4.67 -9.96
N VAL A 184 -10.69 -3.74 -10.87
CA VAL A 184 -12.00 -3.58 -11.48
C VAL A 184 -12.27 -4.88 -12.24
N ALA A 185 -13.20 -5.66 -11.76
CA ALA A 185 -13.64 -6.84 -12.49
C ALA A 185 -14.00 -6.40 -13.92
N ASP A 186 -13.49 -7.12 -14.92
CA ASP A 186 -13.86 -6.87 -16.32
C ASP A 186 -15.40 -6.70 -16.37
N PRO A 187 -15.92 -5.56 -16.87
CA PRO A 187 -17.36 -5.32 -16.92
C PRO A 187 -18.11 -6.40 -17.71
N ASN A 188 -17.41 -7.19 -18.51
CA ASN A 188 -17.96 -8.36 -19.21
C ASN A 188 -17.90 -9.65 -18.38
N THR A 189 -17.23 -9.64 -17.21
CA THR A 189 -17.21 -10.79 -16.32
C THR A 189 -18.53 -10.89 -15.57
N ILE A 190 -19.36 -11.84 -15.92
CA ILE A 190 -20.65 -12.09 -15.27
C ILE A 190 -20.43 -12.68 -13.87
N PHE A 191 -19.42 -13.53 -13.71
CA PHE A 191 -19.10 -14.18 -12.45
C PHE A 191 -17.64 -14.67 -12.45
N THR A 192 -16.98 -14.59 -11.29
CA THR A 192 -15.67 -15.23 -11.04
C THR A 192 -15.76 -16.17 -9.85
N PHE A 193 -15.14 -17.31 -9.94
CA PHE A 193 -15.10 -18.32 -8.87
C PHE A 193 -13.83 -18.23 -8.00
N GLU A 194 -12.93 -17.27 -8.27
CA GLU A 194 -11.61 -17.15 -7.61
C GLU A 194 -11.71 -17.03 -6.08
N THR A 195 -12.74 -16.38 -5.57
CA THR A 195 -12.96 -16.18 -4.13
C THR A 195 -13.75 -17.30 -3.45
N MET A 196 -14.17 -18.32 -4.19
CA MET A 196 -14.94 -19.44 -3.65
C MET A 196 -14.02 -20.62 -3.31
N ASP A 197 -14.37 -21.36 -2.24
CA ASP A 197 -13.66 -22.57 -1.90
C ASP A 197 -13.93 -23.68 -2.91
N LEU A 198 -12.93 -24.52 -3.17
CA LEU A 198 -13.09 -25.71 -4.02
C LEU A 198 -14.18 -26.63 -3.42
N GLY A 199 -14.97 -27.25 -4.27
CA GLY A 199 -16.10 -28.07 -3.87
C GLY A 199 -17.36 -27.31 -3.46
N THR A 200 -17.31 -25.97 -3.47
CA THR A 200 -18.50 -25.15 -3.20
C THR A 200 -19.50 -25.24 -4.34
N THR A 201 -20.78 -25.48 -4.01
CA THR A 201 -21.87 -25.39 -4.98
C THR A 201 -22.43 -23.97 -5.01
N PRO A 202 -22.15 -23.18 -6.06
CA PRO A 202 -22.66 -21.81 -6.14
C PRO A 202 -24.17 -21.78 -6.36
N ARG A 203 -24.82 -20.70 -5.87
CA ARG A 203 -26.27 -20.53 -6.00
C ARG A 203 -26.78 -20.24 -7.42
N CYS A 204 -25.86 -20.11 -8.37
CA CYS A 204 -26.20 -20.00 -9.79
C CYS A 204 -26.70 -21.31 -10.42
N GLY A 205 -27.09 -22.26 -9.60
CA GLY A 205 -27.44 -23.63 -9.85
C GLY A 205 -28.11 -24.01 -11.18
N MET A 206 -27.86 -25.22 -11.57
CA MET A 206 -28.45 -25.81 -12.81
C MET A 206 -29.97 -25.99 -12.66
N PRO A 207 -30.77 -25.45 -13.56
CA PRO A 207 -32.24 -25.55 -13.47
C PRO A 207 -32.77 -26.96 -13.74
N TRP A 208 -31.95 -27.89 -14.20
CA TRP A 208 -32.35 -29.23 -14.67
C TRP A 208 -31.38 -30.27 -14.15
N SER A 209 -31.68 -30.99 -13.14
CA SER A 209 -30.93 -32.11 -12.52
C SER A 209 -29.46 -32.25 -12.96
N GLY A 210 -28.57 -31.76 -12.17
CA GLY A 210 -27.11 -31.87 -12.32
C GLY A 210 -26.46 -31.34 -11.05
N SER A 211 -25.19 -31.64 -10.84
CA SER A 211 -24.36 -31.03 -9.81
C SER A 211 -23.30 -30.17 -10.46
N CYS A 212 -23.03 -29.01 -9.86
CA CYS A 212 -21.90 -28.19 -10.20
C CYS A 212 -21.15 -27.81 -8.93
N GLU A 213 -19.86 -27.78 -9.01
CA GLU A 213 -18.98 -27.37 -7.91
C GLU A 213 -17.79 -26.57 -8.43
N VAL A 214 -17.26 -25.70 -7.60
CA VAL A 214 -16.05 -24.95 -7.92
C VAL A 214 -14.86 -25.90 -7.87
N ALA A 215 -14.14 -26.01 -8.98
CA ALA A 215 -12.96 -26.85 -9.13
C ALA A 215 -11.74 -26.03 -9.57
N GLU A 216 -10.55 -26.65 -9.49
CA GLU A 216 -9.37 -26.06 -10.13
C GLU A 216 -9.57 -26.01 -11.64
N ASN A 217 -9.18 -24.89 -12.26
CA ASN A 217 -9.23 -24.76 -13.70
C ASN A 217 -8.08 -25.54 -14.35
N PRO A 218 -8.34 -26.61 -15.09
CA PRO A 218 -7.30 -27.41 -15.71
C PRO A 218 -6.62 -26.70 -16.90
N TYR A 219 -7.17 -25.57 -17.35
CA TYR A 219 -6.70 -24.82 -18.52
C TYR A 219 -6.53 -23.34 -18.17
N THR A 220 -5.38 -22.98 -17.58
CA THR A 220 -5.07 -21.62 -17.15
C THR A 220 -4.32 -20.79 -18.21
N THR A 221 -4.32 -21.22 -19.47
CA THR A 221 -3.63 -20.55 -20.57
C THR A 221 -4.61 -20.01 -21.61
N GLY A 222 -4.20 -18.95 -22.30
CA GLY A 222 -5.02 -18.35 -23.35
C GLY A 222 -5.99 -17.30 -22.80
N ILE A 223 -7.27 -17.39 -23.17
CA ILE A 223 -8.29 -16.39 -22.82
C ILE A 223 -8.73 -16.49 -21.36
N ASN A 224 -8.72 -17.70 -20.78
CA ASN A 224 -9.12 -17.92 -19.40
C ASN A 224 -7.90 -18.24 -18.56
N THR A 225 -7.48 -17.26 -17.78
CA THR A 225 -6.34 -17.38 -16.84
C THR A 225 -6.78 -17.59 -15.40
N SER A 226 -8.09 -17.71 -15.14
CA SER A 226 -8.65 -17.98 -13.81
C SER A 226 -8.09 -19.27 -13.22
N SER A 227 -7.80 -19.30 -11.93
CA SER A 227 -7.34 -20.52 -11.24
C SER A 227 -8.49 -21.48 -10.93
N LYS A 228 -9.72 -21.01 -10.90
CA LYS A 228 -10.91 -21.80 -10.59
C LYS A 228 -11.97 -21.72 -11.70
N ALA A 229 -12.74 -22.79 -11.84
CA ALA A 229 -13.84 -22.91 -12.77
C ALA A 229 -15.04 -23.64 -12.12
N LEU A 230 -16.21 -23.56 -12.75
CA LEU A 230 -17.41 -24.30 -12.38
C LEU A 230 -17.52 -25.57 -13.22
#